data_92968b147d792d0a162242d8fca90dc5
#
_entry.id   92968b147d792d0a162242d8fca90dc5
#
_cell.length_a   1.000
_cell.length_b   1.000
_cell.length_c   1.000
_cell.angle_alpha   90.00
_cell.angle_beta   90.00
_cell.angle_gamma   90.00
#
_symmetry.space_group_name_H-M   'P 1'
#
loop_
_entity.id
_entity.type
_entity.pdbx_description
1 polymer ?
#
loop_
_entity_poly.entity_id
_entity_poly.type
_entity_poly.pdbx_seq_one_letter_code
_entity_poly.pdbx_strand_id
1 'polypeptide(L)'
;THSYSSAASDVYKRQVRGHDTFIIQSTCFPADKHLMELMLLADALKRSSASKITAVVPYFGYARQDRRVRSSRVPISAKVVSDMFSSVGINRVLTLDLHSETIQGFFDMPADNVYATKLMVEDISRNYSKDNLVIVSPDVGGVVRSRALAKYLDGLDLAIIDKRRDKANESEVMNIIGDVAGKECIVPDDIIDTAGTLCNAAKALKDSGASKVSAYITHPVLSGPAIERISNSEIDELVVTNSIPLTKDGQKCSKIRVISIAPLISECIKRLSNEESLSAVFL
;
A
#
# COMPACT_ATOMS: atom_id res chain seq x y z
N THR A 1 7.90 27.82 -2.11
CA THR A 1 8.73 27.90 -3.34
C THR A 1 10.22 27.66 -3.10
N HIS A 2 10.76 27.99 -1.91
CA HIS A 2 12.18 27.80 -1.62
C HIS A 2 12.61 26.35 -1.32
N SER A 3 11.71 25.48 -0.85
CA SER A 3 12.07 24.11 -0.49
C SER A 3 12.40 23.22 -1.71
N TYR A 4 11.69 23.41 -2.83
CA TYR A 4 11.94 22.62 -4.05
C TYR A 4 13.27 22.98 -4.73
N SER A 5 13.66 24.24 -4.66
CA SER A 5 14.91 24.73 -5.21
C SER A 5 16.14 24.22 -4.42
N SER A 6 16.02 23.99 -3.11
CA SER A 6 17.12 23.51 -2.29
C SER A 6 17.42 22.02 -2.52
N ALA A 7 16.40 21.16 -2.62
CA ALA A 7 16.61 19.75 -2.93
C ALA A 7 17.25 19.54 -4.31
N ALA A 8 16.79 20.27 -5.33
CA ALA A 8 17.39 20.22 -6.67
C ALA A 8 18.82 20.78 -6.70
N SER A 9 19.15 21.79 -5.87
CA SER A 9 20.51 22.34 -5.79
C SER A 9 21.50 21.42 -5.08
N ASP A 10 21.03 20.57 -4.16
CA ASP A 10 21.88 19.58 -3.50
C ASP A 10 22.28 18.43 -4.43
N VAL A 11 21.45 18.07 -5.40
CA VAL A 11 21.79 17.11 -6.46
C VAL A 11 22.99 17.60 -7.28
N TYR A 12 23.07 18.89 -7.59
CA TYR A 12 24.20 19.48 -8.31
C TYR A 12 25.53 19.40 -7.53
N LYS A 13 25.48 19.49 -6.21
CA LYS A 13 26.67 19.42 -5.35
C LYS A 13 27.22 18.00 -5.17
N ARG A 14 26.39 16.98 -5.40
CA ARG A 14 26.79 15.58 -5.33
C ARG A 14 27.14 15.09 -6.73
N GLN A 15 28.30 14.50 -6.90
CA GLN A 15 28.75 13.97 -8.19
C GLN A 15 27.87 12.78 -8.60
N VAL A 16 26.81 13.03 -9.38
CA VAL A 16 25.87 11.98 -9.85
C VAL A 16 26.11 11.57 -11.30
N ARG A 17 27.04 12.26 -11.98
CA ARG A 17 27.35 12.00 -13.39
C ARG A 17 27.81 10.56 -13.60
N GLY A 18 27.11 9.85 -14.50
CA GLY A 18 27.42 8.47 -14.84
C GLY A 18 27.04 7.44 -13.77
N HIS A 19 26.41 7.85 -12.66
CA HIS A 19 25.95 6.95 -11.61
C HIS A 19 24.48 6.60 -11.76
N ASP A 20 24.11 5.40 -11.33
CA ASP A 20 22.74 5.00 -11.12
C ASP A 20 22.21 5.69 -9.86
N THR A 21 21.02 6.27 -9.96
CA THR A 21 20.42 7.08 -8.90
C THR A 21 19.04 6.57 -8.52
N PHE A 22 18.72 6.68 -7.25
CA PHE A 22 17.42 6.27 -6.69
C PHE A 22 16.78 7.47 -5.99
N ILE A 23 15.56 7.82 -6.42
CA ILE A 23 14.72 8.82 -5.76
C ILE A 23 13.69 8.08 -4.93
N ILE A 24 13.74 8.20 -3.61
CA ILE A 24 12.77 7.59 -2.70
C ILE A 24 11.75 8.65 -2.32
N GLN A 25 10.53 8.54 -2.83
CA GLN A 25 9.47 9.51 -2.60
C GLN A 25 8.09 8.82 -2.62
N SER A 26 7.44 8.77 -1.46
CA SER A 26 6.03 8.40 -1.40
C SER A 26 5.15 9.54 -1.92
N THR A 27 4.26 9.25 -2.88
CA THR A 27 3.35 10.26 -3.44
C THR A 27 2.00 10.31 -2.70
N CYS A 28 2.07 10.26 -1.35
CA CYS A 28 0.93 10.42 -0.45
C CYS A 28 0.48 11.89 -0.35
N PHE A 29 -0.58 12.15 0.43
CA PHE A 29 -1.05 13.52 0.66
C PHE A 29 0.01 14.41 1.33
N PRO A 30 0.23 15.63 0.85
CA PRO A 30 -0.35 16.26 -0.35
C PRO A 30 0.31 15.74 -1.64
N ALA A 31 -0.44 14.89 -2.38
CA ALA A 31 0.09 14.09 -3.48
C ALA A 31 0.65 14.93 -4.64
N ASP A 32 0.03 16.06 -4.95
CA ASP A 32 0.46 17.01 -5.97
C ASP A 32 1.86 17.58 -5.67
N LYS A 33 2.15 17.90 -4.41
CA LYS A 33 3.46 18.40 -3.98
C LYS A 33 4.53 17.34 -4.08
N HIS A 34 4.27 16.16 -3.51
CA HIS A 34 5.24 15.06 -3.51
C HIS A 34 5.52 14.57 -4.92
N LEU A 35 4.49 14.53 -5.78
CA LEU A 35 4.65 14.19 -7.18
C LEU A 35 5.53 15.24 -7.91
N MET A 36 5.25 16.53 -7.72
CA MET A 36 6.04 17.60 -8.34
C MET A 36 7.49 17.59 -7.83
N GLU A 37 7.72 17.33 -6.55
CA GLU A 37 9.06 17.20 -5.98
C GLU A 37 9.84 16.07 -6.64
N LEU A 38 9.22 14.90 -6.81
CA LEU A 38 9.82 13.75 -7.52
C LEU A 38 10.16 14.11 -8.97
N MET A 39 9.27 14.80 -9.69
CA MET A 39 9.50 15.25 -11.07
C MET A 39 10.71 16.20 -11.17
N LEU A 40 10.79 17.19 -10.28
CA LEU A 40 11.89 18.15 -10.26
C LEU A 40 13.23 17.50 -9.91
N LEU A 41 13.24 16.53 -8.97
CA LEU A 41 14.44 15.74 -8.65
C LEU A 41 14.90 14.92 -9.85
N ALA A 42 13.97 14.26 -10.55
CA ALA A 42 14.28 13.46 -11.74
C ALA A 42 14.88 14.32 -12.86
N ASP A 43 14.29 15.50 -13.16
CA ASP A 43 14.84 16.42 -14.17
C ASP A 43 16.23 16.94 -13.76
N ALA A 44 16.45 17.27 -12.49
CA ALA A 44 17.76 17.71 -11.99
C ALA A 44 18.82 16.61 -12.14
N LEU A 45 18.51 15.36 -11.83
CA LEU A 45 19.40 14.21 -12.01
C LEU A 45 19.72 13.98 -13.49
N LYS A 46 18.73 14.04 -14.36
CA LYS A 46 18.89 13.93 -15.80
C LYS A 46 19.81 15.01 -16.35
N ARG A 47 19.61 16.27 -15.95
CA ARG A 47 20.50 17.41 -16.36
C ARG A 47 21.89 17.28 -15.79
N SER A 48 22.04 16.62 -14.64
CA SER A 48 23.34 16.33 -14.04
C SER A 48 24.03 15.09 -14.62
N SER A 49 23.47 14.51 -15.70
CA SER A 49 23.99 13.34 -16.42
C SER A 49 24.07 12.08 -15.56
N ALA A 50 23.09 11.82 -14.70
CA ALA A 50 22.89 10.52 -14.08
C ALA A 50 22.75 9.44 -15.17
N SER A 51 23.28 8.25 -14.95
CA SER A 51 23.23 7.14 -15.92
C SER A 51 21.83 6.54 -15.98
N LYS A 52 21.28 6.19 -14.83
CA LYS A 52 19.90 5.72 -14.66
C LYS A 52 19.23 6.43 -13.50
N ILE A 53 17.93 6.66 -13.63
CA ILE A 53 17.09 7.26 -12.59
C ILE A 53 15.99 6.26 -12.27
N THR A 54 16.03 5.69 -11.07
CA THR A 54 14.98 4.80 -10.54
C THR A 54 14.12 5.57 -9.54
N ALA A 55 12.83 5.68 -9.80
CA ALA A 55 11.87 6.20 -8.83
C ALA A 55 11.40 5.07 -7.93
N VAL A 56 11.72 5.17 -6.65
CA VAL A 56 11.22 4.28 -5.59
C VAL A 56 10.04 4.97 -4.92
N VAL A 57 8.84 4.50 -5.23
CA VAL A 57 7.58 5.12 -4.84
C VAL A 57 6.81 4.17 -3.95
N PRO A 58 7.09 4.14 -2.62
CA PRO A 58 6.44 3.18 -1.70
C PRO A 58 4.92 3.25 -1.74
N TYR A 59 4.34 4.44 -1.83
CA TYR A 59 2.93 4.64 -2.10
C TYR A 59 2.74 5.44 -3.38
N PHE A 60 2.09 4.82 -4.36
CA PHE A 60 1.76 5.45 -5.65
C PHE A 60 0.41 6.16 -5.54
N GLY A 61 0.46 7.48 -5.40
CA GLY A 61 -0.74 8.31 -5.37
C GLY A 61 -1.52 8.22 -6.67
N TYR A 62 -2.85 8.39 -6.57
CA TYR A 62 -3.81 8.22 -7.68
C TYR A 62 -4.01 6.77 -8.16
N ALA A 63 -3.38 5.76 -7.56
CA ALA A 63 -3.50 4.35 -7.93
C ALA A 63 -4.95 3.83 -7.98
N ARG A 64 -5.85 4.39 -7.17
CA ARG A 64 -7.27 4.01 -7.13
C ARG A 64 -8.08 4.46 -8.35
N GLN A 65 -7.50 5.33 -9.20
CA GLN A 65 -8.11 5.81 -10.46
C GLN A 65 -7.40 5.15 -11.65
N ASP A 66 -7.46 3.83 -11.69
CA ASP A 66 -6.81 2.96 -12.69
C ASP A 66 -7.68 2.63 -13.90
N ARG A 67 -8.98 2.94 -13.84
CA ARG A 67 -9.95 2.60 -14.88
C ARG A 67 -11.12 3.57 -14.94
N ARG A 68 -11.80 3.60 -16.06
CA ARG A 68 -13.07 4.31 -16.21
C ARG A 68 -14.22 3.47 -15.68
N VAL A 69 -15.07 4.09 -14.88
CA VAL A 69 -16.36 3.51 -14.52
C VAL A 69 -17.30 3.64 -15.74
N ARG A 70 -18.13 2.63 -16.01
CA ARG A 70 -19.13 2.67 -17.09
C ARG A 70 -19.96 3.96 -16.97
N SER A 71 -20.24 4.59 -18.10
CA SER A 71 -21.03 5.82 -18.23
C SER A 71 -20.39 7.13 -17.71
N SER A 72 -19.17 7.13 -17.17
CA SER A 72 -18.50 8.35 -16.75
C SER A 72 -17.31 8.72 -17.64
N ARG A 73 -17.10 10.03 -17.88
CA ARG A 73 -15.92 10.57 -18.57
C ARG A 73 -14.92 11.09 -17.54
N VAL A 74 -14.45 10.20 -16.67
CA VAL A 74 -13.44 10.55 -15.67
C VAL A 74 -12.04 10.24 -16.18
N PRO A 75 -10.99 10.94 -15.68
CA PRO A 75 -9.62 10.64 -16.04
C PRO A 75 -9.20 9.28 -15.49
N ILE A 76 -8.20 8.66 -16.14
CA ILE A 76 -7.42 7.55 -15.57
C ILE A 76 -6.15 8.17 -14.97
N SER A 77 -6.25 8.67 -13.76
CA SER A 77 -5.18 9.48 -13.16
C SER A 77 -3.89 8.69 -12.95
N ALA A 78 -3.98 7.39 -12.70
CA ALA A 78 -2.80 6.52 -12.63
C ALA A 78 -2.00 6.52 -13.94
N LYS A 79 -2.68 6.54 -15.11
CA LYS A 79 -2.02 6.64 -16.43
C LYS A 79 -1.38 8.01 -16.61
N VAL A 80 -2.07 9.09 -16.25
CA VAL A 80 -1.52 10.45 -16.34
C VAL A 80 -0.22 10.57 -15.55
N VAL A 81 -0.20 10.04 -14.30
CA VAL A 81 1.01 10.07 -13.47
C VAL A 81 2.13 9.23 -14.07
N SER A 82 1.82 8.04 -14.64
CA SER A 82 2.84 7.22 -15.30
C SER A 82 3.46 7.92 -16.53
N ASP A 83 2.66 8.65 -17.31
CA ASP A 83 3.15 9.44 -18.44
C ASP A 83 4.07 10.60 -18.00
N MET A 84 3.75 11.22 -16.85
CA MET A 84 4.62 12.25 -16.27
C MET A 84 5.99 11.68 -15.91
N PHE A 85 6.07 10.44 -15.38
CA PHE A 85 7.33 9.77 -15.07
C PHE A 85 8.18 9.55 -16.33
N SER A 86 7.55 9.09 -17.40
CA SER A 86 8.23 8.96 -18.71
C SER A 86 8.77 10.29 -19.22
N SER A 87 7.99 11.37 -19.11
CA SER A 87 8.33 12.69 -19.65
C SER A 87 9.57 13.31 -19.01
N VAL A 88 9.79 13.09 -17.71
CA VAL A 88 10.95 13.63 -17.00
C VAL A 88 12.20 12.75 -17.08
N GLY A 89 12.08 11.56 -17.69
CA GLY A 89 13.21 10.68 -17.98
C GLY A 89 13.55 9.69 -16.85
N ILE A 90 12.57 9.29 -16.06
CA ILE A 90 12.69 8.15 -15.15
C ILE A 90 12.86 6.87 -15.99
N ASN A 91 13.87 6.05 -15.65
CA ASN A 91 14.21 4.84 -16.39
C ASN A 91 13.59 3.57 -15.81
N ARG A 92 13.19 3.60 -14.54
CA ARG A 92 12.56 2.48 -13.82
C ARG A 92 11.71 2.98 -12.66
N VAL A 93 10.64 2.27 -12.36
CA VAL A 93 9.81 2.50 -11.17
C VAL A 93 9.86 1.26 -10.28
N LEU A 94 10.09 1.44 -8.98
CA LEU A 94 9.90 0.45 -7.93
C LEU A 94 8.79 0.93 -7.01
N THR A 95 7.76 0.14 -6.85
CA THR A 95 6.61 0.48 -6.01
C THR A 95 6.19 -0.69 -5.13
N LEU A 96 5.34 -0.43 -4.15
CA LEU A 96 4.87 -1.42 -3.19
C LEU A 96 3.35 -1.54 -3.27
N ASP A 97 2.82 -2.76 -3.36
CA ASP A 97 1.39 -3.09 -3.30
C ASP A 97 0.50 -2.12 -4.10
N LEU A 98 0.70 -2.01 -5.40
CA LEU A 98 -0.19 -1.25 -6.28
C LEU A 98 -1.63 -1.71 -6.10
N HIS A 99 -2.56 -0.77 -6.05
CA HIS A 99 -4.00 -1.04 -5.93
C HIS A 99 -4.51 -2.00 -7.01
N SER A 100 -3.93 -1.93 -8.19
CA SER A 100 -4.20 -2.84 -9.31
C SER A 100 -2.90 -3.17 -10.03
N GLU A 101 -2.65 -4.45 -10.29
CA GLU A 101 -1.48 -4.91 -11.04
C GLU A 101 -1.44 -4.36 -12.46
N THR A 102 -2.61 -4.04 -13.05
CA THR A 102 -2.70 -3.45 -14.39
C THR A 102 -1.99 -2.10 -14.52
N ILE A 103 -1.78 -1.38 -13.41
CA ILE A 103 -1.06 -0.10 -13.39
C ILE A 103 0.39 -0.28 -13.87
N GLN A 104 1.01 -1.44 -13.65
CA GLN A 104 2.35 -1.72 -14.18
C GLN A 104 2.41 -1.56 -15.71
N GLY A 105 1.33 -1.93 -16.40
CA GLY A 105 1.20 -1.76 -17.85
C GLY A 105 0.97 -0.32 -18.32
N PHE A 106 0.81 0.64 -17.42
CA PHE A 106 0.70 2.07 -17.80
C PHE A 106 2.07 2.74 -17.98
N PHE A 107 3.11 2.14 -17.44
CA PHE A 107 4.47 2.67 -17.53
C PHE A 107 5.13 2.24 -18.84
N ASP A 108 5.80 3.18 -19.52
CA ASP A 108 6.60 2.90 -20.73
C ASP A 108 7.99 2.35 -20.37
N MET A 109 8.41 2.50 -19.10
CA MET A 109 9.64 1.93 -18.56
C MET A 109 9.32 0.72 -17.67
N PRO A 110 10.32 -0.12 -17.33
CA PRO A 110 10.15 -1.19 -16.38
C PRO A 110 9.59 -0.70 -15.04
N ALA A 111 8.51 -1.34 -14.59
CA ALA A 111 7.85 -1.04 -13.32
C ALA A 111 7.78 -2.34 -12.48
N ASP A 112 8.47 -2.34 -11.36
CA ASP A 112 8.51 -3.45 -10.42
C ASP A 112 7.55 -3.15 -9.26
N ASN A 113 6.50 -3.96 -9.11
CA ASN A 113 5.59 -3.90 -7.97
C ASN A 113 5.99 -5.00 -6.98
N VAL A 114 6.51 -4.63 -5.82
CA VAL A 114 6.82 -5.57 -4.72
C VAL A 114 5.69 -5.61 -3.71
N TYR A 115 5.66 -6.64 -2.86
CA TYR A 115 4.55 -6.85 -1.94
C TYR A 115 5.01 -6.85 -0.48
N ALA A 116 4.22 -6.22 0.39
CA ALA A 116 4.46 -6.22 1.83
C ALA A 116 4.12 -7.58 2.48
N THR A 117 3.59 -8.53 1.72
CA THR A 117 3.13 -9.85 2.22
C THR A 117 4.19 -10.54 3.06
N LYS A 118 5.46 -10.51 2.66
CA LYS A 118 6.57 -11.10 3.43
C LYS A 118 6.71 -10.49 4.82
N LEU A 119 6.67 -9.17 4.91
CA LEU A 119 6.73 -8.44 6.18
C LEU A 119 5.54 -8.76 7.07
N MET A 120 4.34 -8.88 6.48
CA MET A 120 3.12 -9.25 7.19
C MET A 120 3.20 -10.69 7.71
N VAL A 121 3.64 -11.64 6.88
CA VAL A 121 3.84 -13.06 7.28
C VAL A 121 4.81 -13.18 8.46
N GLU A 122 5.96 -12.49 8.38
CA GLU A 122 6.94 -12.49 9.46
C GLU A 122 6.38 -11.90 10.77
N ASP A 123 5.63 -10.82 10.67
CA ASP A 123 5.04 -10.17 11.84
C ASP A 123 3.91 -11.01 12.45
N ILE A 124 3.01 -11.56 11.62
CA ILE A 124 1.91 -12.43 12.05
C ILE A 124 2.49 -13.69 12.73
N SER A 125 3.49 -14.33 12.13
CA SER A 125 4.11 -15.54 12.69
C SER A 125 4.79 -15.33 14.04
N ARG A 126 5.21 -14.08 14.35
CA ARG A 126 5.79 -13.72 15.65
C ARG A 126 4.75 -13.42 16.73
N ASN A 127 3.59 -12.89 16.33
CA ASN A 127 2.62 -12.29 17.27
C ASN A 127 1.35 -13.13 17.46
N TYR A 128 1.10 -14.15 16.62
CA TYR A 128 -0.12 -14.95 16.64
C TYR A 128 0.19 -16.45 16.64
N SER A 129 -0.63 -17.23 17.37
CA SER A 129 -0.64 -18.69 17.23
C SER A 129 -1.48 -19.09 16.01
N LYS A 130 -0.96 -20.00 15.19
CA LYS A 130 -1.66 -20.47 13.99
C LYS A 130 -2.87 -21.34 14.30
N ASP A 131 -2.95 -21.95 15.49
CA ASP A 131 -3.99 -22.92 15.83
C ASP A 131 -5.41 -22.32 15.84
N ASN A 132 -5.53 -21.02 16.11
CA ASN A 132 -6.81 -20.34 16.21
C ASN A 132 -6.92 -19.13 15.27
N LEU A 133 -6.10 -19.10 14.21
CA LEU A 133 -6.00 -17.98 13.30
C LEU A 133 -6.79 -18.23 12.02
N VAL A 134 -7.50 -17.24 11.53
CA VAL A 134 -8.19 -17.25 10.23
C VAL A 134 -7.89 -15.96 9.46
N ILE A 135 -7.62 -16.09 8.17
CA ILE A 135 -7.46 -14.94 7.29
C ILE A 135 -8.83 -14.56 6.74
N VAL A 136 -9.19 -13.28 6.80
CA VAL A 136 -10.51 -12.81 6.36
C VAL A 136 -10.35 -11.81 5.23
N SER A 137 -10.92 -12.12 4.08
CA SER A 137 -11.01 -11.15 2.99
C SER A 137 -12.05 -10.07 3.31
N PRO A 138 -11.72 -8.77 3.26
CA PRO A 138 -12.66 -7.70 3.56
C PRO A 138 -13.78 -7.55 2.52
N ASP A 139 -13.61 -8.12 1.34
CA ASP A 139 -14.58 -8.18 0.24
C ASP A 139 -14.17 -9.23 -0.80
N VAL A 140 -15.00 -9.41 -1.82
CA VAL A 140 -14.73 -10.36 -2.92
C VAL A 140 -13.48 -9.99 -3.73
N GLY A 141 -13.17 -8.68 -3.85
CA GLY A 141 -11.98 -8.19 -4.57
C GLY A 141 -10.65 -8.55 -3.87
N GLY A 142 -10.65 -8.58 -2.54
CA GLY A 142 -9.48 -8.88 -1.71
C GLY A 142 -9.14 -10.38 -1.58
N VAL A 143 -9.98 -11.29 -2.13
CA VAL A 143 -9.83 -12.75 -1.95
C VAL A 143 -8.48 -13.27 -2.42
N VAL A 144 -7.97 -12.77 -3.56
CA VAL A 144 -6.68 -13.22 -4.11
C VAL A 144 -5.54 -12.89 -3.15
N ARG A 145 -5.50 -11.67 -2.61
CA ARG A 145 -4.51 -11.22 -1.62
C ARG A 145 -4.61 -12.02 -0.33
N SER A 146 -5.81 -12.16 0.19
CA SER A 146 -6.06 -12.92 1.44
C SER A 146 -5.67 -14.38 1.30
N ARG A 147 -5.94 -15.00 0.15
CA ARG A 147 -5.54 -16.38 -0.14
C ARG A 147 -4.03 -16.53 -0.25
N ALA A 148 -3.34 -15.57 -0.86
CA ALA A 148 -1.88 -15.56 -0.92
C ALA A 148 -1.28 -15.50 0.50
N LEU A 149 -1.78 -14.60 1.36
CA LEU A 149 -1.34 -14.49 2.75
C LEU A 149 -1.59 -15.80 3.53
N ALA A 150 -2.79 -16.37 3.42
CA ALA A 150 -3.14 -17.64 4.05
C ALA A 150 -2.20 -18.78 3.63
N LYS A 151 -1.87 -18.85 2.34
CA LYS A 151 -0.93 -19.85 1.79
C LYS A 151 0.46 -19.73 2.40
N TYR A 152 0.98 -18.52 2.57
CA TYR A 152 2.30 -18.27 3.16
C TYR A 152 2.33 -18.47 4.70
N LEU A 153 1.16 -18.58 5.31
CA LEU A 153 0.99 -18.93 6.72
C LEU A 153 0.60 -20.41 6.91
N ASP A 154 1.17 -21.30 6.09
CA ASP A 154 0.99 -22.76 6.11
C ASP A 154 -0.44 -23.21 5.75
N GLY A 155 -1.15 -22.43 4.96
CA GLY A 155 -2.48 -22.79 4.43
C GLY A 155 -3.61 -22.59 5.45
N LEU A 156 -3.55 -21.49 6.22
CA LEU A 156 -4.63 -21.12 7.13
C LEU A 156 -5.99 -21.03 6.44
N ASP A 157 -7.05 -21.26 7.21
CA ASP A 157 -8.43 -21.09 6.76
C ASP A 157 -8.69 -19.67 6.25
N LEU A 158 -9.59 -19.57 5.27
CA LEU A 158 -10.02 -18.31 4.67
C LEU A 158 -11.52 -18.10 4.89
N ALA A 159 -11.88 -16.95 5.44
CA ALA A 159 -13.25 -16.45 5.43
C ALA A 159 -13.37 -15.23 4.50
N ILE A 160 -14.58 -14.93 4.04
CA ILE A 160 -14.85 -13.83 3.12
C ILE A 160 -16.05 -13.02 3.63
N ILE A 161 -15.92 -11.71 3.64
CA ILE A 161 -17.04 -10.80 3.90
C ILE A 161 -17.71 -10.48 2.57
N ASP A 162 -18.89 -11.03 2.35
CA ASP A 162 -19.74 -10.74 1.19
C ASP A 162 -20.66 -9.56 1.52
N LYS A 163 -20.43 -8.43 0.85
CA LYS A 163 -21.18 -7.19 1.02
C LYS A 163 -22.31 -7.16 0.02
N ARG A 164 -23.56 -7.23 0.47
CA ARG A 164 -24.74 -7.08 -0.37
C ARG A 164 -25.47 -5.80 -0.04
N ARG A 165 -25.82 -5.05 -1.06
CA ARG A 165 -26.76 -3.94 -1.01
C ARG A 165 -28.03 -4.40 -1.72
N ASP A 166 -29.03 -4.76 -0.96
CA ASP A 166 -30.30 -5.22 -1.56
C ASP A 166 -31.08 -4.06 -2.20
N LYS A 167 -30.90 -2.81 -1.72
CA LYS A 167 -31.45 -1.59 -2.33
C LYS A 167 -30.56 -0.37 -2.08
N ALA A 168 -30.63 0.62 -2.99
CA ALA A 168 -30.05 1.94 -2.77
C ALA A 168 -30.72 2.59 -1.55
N ASN A 169 -29.94 2.94 -0.51
CA ASN A 169 -30.33 3.53 0.78
C ASN A 169 -30.66 2.55 1.92
N GLU A 170 -30.45 1.24 1.77
CA GLU A 170 -30.48 0.32 2.90
C GLU A 170 -29.07 0.13 3.50
N SER A 171 -29.02 -0.21 4.81
CA SER A 171 -27.77 -0.54 5.48
C SER A 171 -27.09 -1.74 4.80
N GLU A 172 -25.81 -1.66 4.58
CA GLU A 172 -25.00 -2.72 3.95
C GLU A 172 -25.04 -3.97 4.83
N VAL A 173 -25.64 -5.06 4.32
CA VAL A 173 -25.63 -6.36 4.99
C VAL A 173 -24.31 -7.05 4.70
N MET A 174 -23.58 -7.42 5.74
CA MET A 174 -22.34 -8.18 5.63
C MET A 174 -22.63 -9.63 5.98
N ASN A 175 -22.50 -10.52 4.99
CA ASN A 175 -22.58 -11.96 5.18
C ASN A 175 -21.15 -12.52 5.26
N ILE A 176 -20.86 -13.33 6.29
CA ILE A 176 -19.55 -13.96 6.46
C ILE A 176 -19.63 -15.38 5.92
N ILE A 177 -18.79 -15.69 4.95
CA ILE A 177 -18.62 -17.02 4.37
C ILE A 177 -17.35 -17.62 4.98
N GLY A 178 -17.48 -18.69 5.72
CA GLY A 178 -16.40 -19.32 6.48
C GLY A 178 -16.67 -19.28 7.99
N ASP A 179 -15.85 -19.99 8.77
CA ASP A 179 -15.98 -20.08 10.22
C ASP A 179 -15.03 -19.11 10.91
N VAL A 180 -15.57 -18.19 11.71
CA VAL A 180 -14.84 -17.18 12.47
C VAL A 180 -15.13 -17.23 13.97
N ALA A 181 -16.06 -18.09 14.41
CA ALA A 181 -16.48 -18.16 15.80
C ALA A 181 -15.33 -18.65 16.69
N GLY A 182 -15.03 -17.88 17.73
CA GLY A 182 -13.93 -18.13 18.66
C GLY A 182 -12.52 -17.90 18.08
N LYS A 183 -12.39 -17.59 16.78
CA LYS A 183 -11.08 -17.44 16.11
C LYS A 183 -10.53 -16.01 16.20
N GLU A 184 -9.20 -15.89 16.08
CA GLU A 184 -8.52 -14.62 15.82
C GLU A 184 -8.50 -14.35 14.32
N CYS A 185 -9.09 -13.23 13.89
CA CYS A 185 -9.27 -12.85 12.50
C CYS A 185 -8.19 -11.86 12.06
N ILE A 186 -7.46 -12.17 10.98
CA ILE A 186 -6.55 -11.23 10.31
C ILE A 186 -7.20 -10.76 9.01
N VAL A 187 -7.37 -9.45 8.89
CA VAL A 187 -7.97 -8.80 7.70
C VAL A 187 -6.88 -8.06 6.92
N PRO A 188 -6.33 -8.63 5.83
CA PRO A 188 -5.34 -7.95 4.99
C PRO A 188 -6.02 -7.06 3.95
N ASP A 189 -5.44 -5.86 3.72
CA ASP A 189 -5.81 -5.02 2.59
C ASP A 189 -4.62 -4.17 2.11
N ASP A 190 -4.71 -3.57 0.90
CA ASP A 190 -3.68 -2.67 0.39
C ASP A 190 -3.80 -1.27 0.99
N ILE A 191 -5.00 -0.74 1.13
CA ILE A 191 -5.24 0.66 1.49
C ILE A 191 -6.33 0.77 2.55
N ILE A 192 -6.06 1.55 3.59
CA ILE A 192 -7.09 2.08 4.48
C ILE A 192 -7.18 3.59 4.30
N ASP A 193 -8.36 4.08 3.90
CA ASP A 193 -8.61 5.50 3.69
C ASP A 193 -9.45 6.07 4.84
N THR A 194 -10.76 6.12 4.74
CA THR A 194 -11.65 6.66 5.79
C THR A 194 -11.99 5.67 6.90
N ALA A 195 -11.50 4.46 6.82
CA ALA A 195 -11.70 3.34 7.75
C ALA A 195 -13.13 2.81 7.92
N GLY A 196 -14.14 3.41 7.27
CA GLY A 196 -15.54 3.01 7.47
C GLY A 196 -15.80 1.54 7.14
N THR A 197 -15.34 1.09 5.98
CA THR A 197 -15.50 -0.29 5.52
C THR A 197 -14.85 -1.30 6.46
N LEU A 198 -13.61 -1.01 6.89
CA LEU A 198 -12.86 -1.90 7.78
C LEU A 198 -13.49 -1.96 9.17
N CYS A 199 -13.95 -0.84 9.72
CA CYS A 199 -14.63 -0.80 11.02
C CYS A 199 -15.95 -1.60 10.99
N ASN A 200 -16.73 -1.48 9.90
CA ASN A 200 -17.94 -2.27 9.74
C ASN A 200 -17.64 -3.78 9.60
N ALA A 201 -16.57 -4.11 8.86
CA ALA A 201 -16.10 -5.49 8.73
C ALA A 201 -15.72 -6.08 10.10
N ALA A 202 -14.96 -5.32 10.92
CA ALA A 202 -14.58 -5.74 12.25
C ALA A 202 -15.79 -5.98 13.16
N LYS A 203 -16.78 -5.08 13.11
CA LYS A 203 -18.03 -5.25 13.85
C LYS A 203 -18.75 -6.53 13.43
N ALA A 204 -18.92 -6.78 12.14
CA ALA A 204 -19.59 -7.99 11.63
C ALA A 204 -18.86 -9.27 12.07
N LEU A 205 -17.52 -9.27 12.09
CA LEU A 205 -16.71 -10.39 12.57
C LEU A 205 -16.93 -10.62 14.08
N LYS A 206 -16.94 -9.55 14.89
CA LYS A 206 -17.21 -9.64 16.33
C LYS A 206 -18.64 -10.13 16.61
N ASP A 207 -19.62 -9.59 15.89
CA ASP A 207 -21.03 -10.04 15.98
C ASP A 207 -21.19 -11.52 15.60
N SER A 208 -20.29 -12.06 14.76
CA SER A 208 -20.21 -13.48 14.37
C SER A 208 -19.34 -14.33 15.30
N GLY A 209 -18.89 -13.77 16.44
CA GLY A 209 -18.21 -14.51 17.50
C GLY A 209 -16.68 -14.53 17.37
N ALA A 210 -16.05 -13.73 16.51
CA ALA A 210 -14.61 -13.62 16.45
C ALA A 210 -14.02 -13.16 17.81
N SER A 211 -13.01 -13.85 18.31
CA SER A 211 -12.36 -13.52 19.59
C SER A 211 -11.51 -12.25 19.49
N LYS A 212 -10.80 -12.08 18.38
CA LYS A 212 -9.96 -10.91 18.08
C LYS A 212 -10.04 -10.58 16.60
N VAL A 213 -10.01 -9.26 16.27
CA VAL A 213 -9.97 -8.77 14.90
C VAL A 213 -8.80 -7.83 14.72
N SER A 214 -7.82 -8.23 13.94
CA SER A 214 -6.65 -7.43 13.59
C SER A 214 -6.60 -7.20 12.08
N ALA A 215 -6.26 -5.98 11.67
CA ALA A 215 -6.10 -5.66 10.26
C ALA A 215 -4.63 -5.41 9.92
N TYR A 216 -4.21 -5.88 8.75
CA TYR A 216 -2.86 -5.69 8.21
C TYR A 216 -2.95 -4.95 6.88
N ILE A 217 -2.51 -3.70 6.87
CA ILE A 217 -2.72 -2.78 5.76
C ILE A 217 -1.39 -2.21 5.27
N THR A 218 -1.15 -2.28 3.98
CA THR A 218 0.08 -1.72 3.41
C THR A 218 0.09 -0.19 3.48
N HIS A 219 -0.96 0.48 3.01
CA HIS A 219 -0.97 1.94 2.85
C HIS A 219 -1.97 2.63 3.79
N PRO A 220 -1.49 3.23 4.90
CA PRO A 220 -2.35 3.96 5.83
C PRO A 220 -2.60 5.40 5.35
N VAL A 221 -3.53 5.59 4.41
CA VAL A 221 -3.95 6.93 3.97
C VAL A 221 -4.61 7.69 5.11
N LEU A 222 -5.50 7.03 5.85
CA LEU A 222 -6.12 7.49 7.10
C LEU A 222 -6.68 8.91 7.01
N SER A 223 -7.44 9.18 5.97
CA SER A 223 -8.02 10.50 5.72
C SER A 223 -9.30 10.75 6.55
N GLY A 224 -9.61 12.04 6.72
CA GLY A 224 -10.85 12.48 7.39
C GLY A 224 -10.99 11.89 8.79
N PRO A 225 -12.14 11.26 9.13
CA PRO A 225 -12.43 10.74 10.47
C PRO A 225 -11.84 9.34 10.76
N ALA A 226 -10.84 8.89 9.96
CA ALA A 226 -10.33 7.51 10.05
C ALA A 226 -9.83 7.15 11.46
N ILE A 227 -9.02 8.02 12.08
CA ILE A 227 -8.44 7.77 13.41
C ILE A 227 -9.53 7.68 14.48
N GLU A 228 -10.51 8.57 14.45
CA GLU A 228 -11.66 8.54 15.36
C GLU A 228 -12.48 7.25 15.20
N ARG A 229 -12.75 6.85 13.96
CA ARG A 229 -13.47 5.60 13.66
C ARG A 229 -12.73 4.38 14.18
N ILE A 230 -11.43 4.29 13.93
CA ILE A 230 -10.60 3.18 14.38
C ILE A 230 -10.58 3.12 15.92
N SER A 231 -10.40 4.26 16.59
CA SER A 231 -10.37 4.32 18.04
C SER A 231 -11.66 3.81 18.68
N ASN A 232 -12.81 4.11 18.06
CA ASN A 232 -14.15 3.75 18.54
C ASN A 232 -14.69 2.43 17.96
N SER A 233 -13.91 1.71 17.15
CA SER A 233 -14.35 0.48 16.47
C SER A 233 -14.08 -0.78 17.29
N GLU A 234 -14.57 -1.92 16.78
CA GLU A 234 -14.30 -3.26 17.26
C GLU A 234 -12.96 -3.83 16.76
N ILE A 235 -12.15 -3.04 16.06
CA ILE A 235 -10.78 -3.44 15.70
C ILE A 235 -9.94 -3.49 16.96
N ASP A 236 -9.31 -4.63 17.22
CA ASP A 236 -8.39 -4.80 18.34
C ASP A 236 -7.00 -4.23 18.01
N GLU A 237 -6.50 -4.45 16.80
CA GLU A 237 -5.21 -3.96 16.34
C GLU A 237 -5.25 -3.62 14.83
N LEU A 238 -4.69 -2.48 14.46
CA LEU A 238 -4.43 -2.10 13.07
C LEU A 238 -2.92 -2.02 12.84
N VAL A 239 -2.38 -2.99 12.12
CA VAL A 239 -0.98 -3.02 11.73
C VAL A 239 -0.85 -2.39 10.35
N VAL A 240 -0.02 -1.36 10.24
CA VAL A 240 0.20 -0.63 8.98
C VAL A 240 1.69 -0.57 8.66
N THR A 241 2.01 -0.33 7.40
CA THR A 241 3.41 -0.03 7.04
C THR A 241 3.71 1.47 7.15
N ASN A 242 5.00 1.82 7.11
CA ASN A 242 5.43 3.21 6.99
C ASN A 242 5.60 3.68 5.55
N SER A 243 4.88 3.09 4.59
CA SER A 243 4.80 3.58 3.19
C SER A 243 4.22 4.98 3.10
N ILE A 244 3.37 5.34 4.06
CA ILE A 244 2.82 6.67 4.31
C ILE A 244 3.11 7.05 5.77
N PRO A 245 3.71 8.20 6.05
CA PRO A 245 3.92 8.66 7.42
C PRO A 245 2.59 8.88 8.15
N LEU A 246 2.48 8.37 9.38
CA LEU A 246 1.30 8.64 10.21
C LEU A 246 1.24 10.11 10.64
N THR A 247 0.03 10.66 10.66
CA THR A 247 -0.25 11.95 11.30
C THR A 247 0.05 11.90 12.80
N LYS A 248 0.15 13.06 13.46
CA LYS A 248 0.34 13.12 14.93
C LYS A 248 -0.75 12.39 15.70
N ASP A 249 -1.99 12.42 15.22
CA ASP A 249 -3.11 11.73 15.87
C ASP A 249 -3.06 10.23 15.59
N GLY A 250 -2.67 9.80 14.39
CA GLY A 250 -2.41 8.40 14.07
C GLY A 250 -1.32 7.79 14.94
N GLN A 251 -0.24 8.55 15.23
CA GLN A 251 0.84 8.10 16.12
C GLN A 251 0.40 7.94 17.59
N LYS A 252 -0.66 8.65 18.02
CA LYS A 252 -1.21 8.55 19.39
C LYS A 252 -2.27 7.47 19.53
N CYS A 253 -2.79 6.93 18.44
CA CYS A 253 -3.82 5.90 18.49
C CYS A 253 -3.22 4.58 18.96
N SER A 254 -3.62 4.12 20.15
CA SER A 254 -3.08 2.90 20.77
C SER A 254 -3.38 1.62 19.99
N LYS A 255 -4.37 1.63 19.09
CA LYS A 255 -4.71 0.49 18.23
C LYS A 255 -3.83 0.38 16.99
N ILE A 256 -3.05 1.43 16.65
CA ILE A 256 -2.24 1.45 15.43
C ILE A 256 -0.80 1.09 15.75
N ARG A 257 -0.30 0.04 15.10
CA ARG A 257 1.11 -0.37 15.14
C ARG A 257 1.72 -0.28 13.74
N VAL A 258 2.99 0.13 13.67
CA VAL A 258 3.69 0.34 12.39
C VAL A 258 4.77 -0.71 12.21
N ILE A 259 4.80 -1.34 11.02
CA ILE A 259 5.92 -2.17 10.56
C ILE A 259 6.72 -1.42 9.48
N SER A 260 8.03 -1.56 9.50
CA SER A 260 8.91 -0.84 8.57
C SER A 260 9.07 -1.60 7.27
N ILE A 261 8.90 -0.89 6.13
CA ILE A 261 9.22 -1.39 4.80
C ILE A 261 10.71 -1.23 4.45
N ALA A 262 11.50 -0.56 5.27
CA ALA A 262 12.88 -0.24 4.94
C ALA A 262 13.75 -1.48 4.62
N PRO A 263 13.63 -2.63 5.34
CA PRO A 263 14.38 -3.83 4.98
C PRO A 263 14.03 -4.35 3.58
N LEU A 264 12.75 -4.35 3.22
CA LEU A 264 12.27 -4.81 1.92
C LEU A 264 12.76 -3.89 0.80
N ILE A 265 12.55 -2.57 0.94
CA ILE A 265 12.94 -1.58 -0.07
C ILE A 265 14.47 -1.53 -0.24
N SER A 266 15.25 -1.61 0.85
CA SER A 266 16.70 -1.61 0.77
C SER A 266 17.25 -2.83 0.06
N GLU A 267 16.67 -4.02 0.27
CA GLU A 267 17.05 -5.22 -0.47
C GLU A 267 16.71 -5.09 -1.96
N CYS A 268 15.55 -4.54 -2.31
CA CYS A 268 15.19 -4.25 -3.70
C CYS A 268 16.17 -3.29 -4.36
N ILE A 269 16.51 -2.17 -3.71
CA ILE A 269 17.48 -1.19 -4.22
C ILE A 269 18.84 -1.86 -4.43
N LYS A 270 19.32 -2.63 -3.47
CA LYS A 270 20.59 -3.37 -3.56
C LYS A 270 20.61 -4.31 -4.77
N ARG A 271 19.54 -5.09 -4.96
CA ARG A 271 19.44 -6.01 -6.11
C ARG A 271 19.39 -5.27 -7.43
N LEU A 272 18.60 -4.20 -7.52
CA LEU A 272 18.55 -3.37 -8.73
C LEU A 272 19.91 -2.73 -9.05
N SER A 273 20.64 -2.27 -8.03
CA SER A 273 21.98 -1.71 -8.19
C SER A 273 23.01 -2.74 -8.64
N ASN A 274 22.83 -4.00 -8.24
CA ASN A 274 23.71 -5.13 -8.63
C ASN A 274 23.24 -5.84 -9.92
N GLU A 275 22.17 -5.37 -10.57
CA GLU A 275 21.54 -6.01 -11.73
C GLU A 275 21.02 -7.44 -11.43
N GLU A 276 20.65 -7.71 -10.16
CA GLU A 276 20.09 -8.97 -9.71
C GLU A 276 18.55 -9.00 -9.84
N SER A 277 18.01 -10.23 -9.97
CA SER A 277 16.55 -10.42 -10.03
C SER A 277 15.87 -10.07 -8.72
N LEU A 278 14.72 -9.39 -8.80
CA LEU A 278 13.82 -9.15 -7.65
C LEU A 278 13.00 -10.39 -7.26
N SER A 279 13.01 -11.47 -8.05
CA SER A 279 12.20 -12.68 -7.75
C SER A 279 12.48 -13.27 -6.37
N ALA A 280 13.70 -13.14 -5.86
CA ALA A 280 14.06 -13.61 -4.52
C ALA A 280 13.51 -12.74 -3.37
N VAL A 281 12.93 -11.58 -3.68
CA VAL A 281 12.27 -10.71 -2.70
C VAL A 281 10.81 -11.12 -2.52
N PHE A 282 10.22 -11.75 -3.53
CA PHE A 282 8.91 -12.36 -3.44
C PHE A 282 8.98 -13.65 -2.62
N LEU A 283 7.94 -13.96 -1.88
CA LEU A 283 7.81 -15.22 -1.12
C LEU A 283 7.55 -16.40 -2.05
#